data_0576a290c6e40906f51248c0be2d1e63
#
_entry.id   0576a290c6e40906f51248c0be2d1e63
#
_cell.length_a   1.000
_cell.length_b   1.000
_cell.length_c   1.000
_cell.angle_alpha   90.00
_cell.angle_beta   90.00
_cell.angle_gamma   90.00
#
_symmetry.space_group_name_H-M   'P 1'
#
loop_
_entity.id
_entity.type
_entity.pdbx_description
1 polymer ?
#
loop_
_entity_poly.entity_id
_entity_poly.type
_entity_poly.pdbx_seq_one_letter_code
_entity_poly.pdbx_strand_id
1 'polypeptide(L)'
;DQTMPIIRNIRKEQGNHIENVAVPFSDGKKGIQALANLDKYFESEGQELGRALERSIALAMIDDAWKEHLRAMDDLRQSVQTAGYEQKDPLVIYKIEAYNAFKQMDDQVNKDIVSFLCHAHIPIEQTNAGQIREGREQKTDMSKMNANKTQVEAAGSDYAANENDYFDPSA
;
A
#
# COMPACT_ATOMS: atom_id res chain seq x y z
N ASP A 1 4.44 -6.50 -27.02
CA ASP A 1 5.21 -7.76 -26.94
C ASP A 1 6.73 -7.64 -26.99
N GLN A 2 7.27 -6.51 -26.53
CA GLN A 2 8.73 -6.27 -26.48
C GLN A 2 9.44 -7.05 -25.36
N THR A 3 8.72 -7.45 -24.34
CA THR A 3 9.29 -8.17 -23.17
C THR A 3 9.50 -9.66 -23.43
N MET A 4 8.70 -10.28 -24.30
CA MET A 4 8.77 -11.71 -24.60
C MET A 4 10.16 -12.20 -25.06
N PRO A 5 10.84 -11.57 -26.03
CA PRO A 5 12.14 -12.04 -26.46
C PRO A 5 13.20 -11.88 -25.35
N ILE A 6 13.13 -10.84 -24.54
CA ILE A 6 14.06 -10.59 -23.44
C ILE A 6 13.91 -11.66 -22.35
N ILE A 7 12.70 -11.90 -21.91
CA ILE A 7 12.40 -12.91 -20.87
C ILE A 7 12.73 -14.33 -21.35
N ARG A 8 12.49 -14.61 -22.64
CA ARG A 8 12.86 -15.90 -23.25
C ARG A 8 14.40 -16.12 -23.30
N ASN A 9 15.16 -15.05 -23.55
CA ASN A 9 16.62 -15.13 -23.51
C ASN A 9 17.14 -15.35 -22.08
N ILE A 10 16.57 -14.69 -21.09
CA ILE A 10 16.92 -14.91 -19.68
C ILE A 10 16.68 -16.37 -19.28
N ARG A 11 15.55 -16.95 -19.67
CA ARG A 11 15.28 -18.38 -19.39
C ARG A 11 16.28 -19.33 -20.08
N LYS A 12 16.76 -18.97 -21.27
CA LYS A 12 17.79 -19.74 -21.99
C LYS A 12 19.17 -19.65 -21.38
N GLU A 13 19.55 -18.46 -20.91
CA GLU A 13 20.88 -18.21 -20.37
C GLU A 13 21.04 -18.67 -18.93
N GLN A 14 20.02 -18.55 -18.11
CA GLN A 14 20.09 -18.80 -16.67
C GLN A 14 19.35 -20.08 -16.22
N GLY A 15 18.70 -20.80 -17.14
CA GLY A 15 18.04 -22.07 -16.85
C GLY A 15 16.84 -21.94 -15.90
N ASN A 16 16.48 -23.06 -15.26
CA ASN A 16 15.31 -23.15 -14.36
C ASN A 16 15.56 -22.61 -12.93
N HIS A 17 16.68 -21.92 -12.69
CA HIS A 17 17.00 -21.46 -11.35
C HIS A 17 16.30 -20.14 -10.95
N ILE A 18 15.76 -19.41 -11.93
CA ILE A 18 15.05 -18.13 -11.64
C ILE A 18 13.55 -18.38 -11.67
N GLU A 19 12.90 -18.24 -10.52
CA GLU A 19 11.45 -18.35 -10.39
C GLU A 19 10.75 -17.03 -10.70
N ASN A 20 11.33 -15.89 -10.31
CA ASN A 20 10.72 -14.58 -10.43
C ASN A 20 11.63 -13.58 -11.14
N VAL A 21 11.04 -12.78 -12.00
CA VAL A 21 11.73 -11.70 -12.72
C VAL A 21 11.16 -10.35 -12.30
N ALA A 22 12.04 -9.40 -11.98
CA ALA A 22 11.68 -8.03 -11.69
C ALA A 22 11.78 -7.20 -12.97
N VAL A 23 10.66 -6.66 -13.43
CA VAL A 23 10.60 -5.78 -14.59
C VAL A 23 10.37 -4.35 -14.10
N PRO A 24 11.29 -3.40 -14.40
CA PRO A 24 11.11 -2.02 -14.01
C PRO A 24 10.11 -1.31 -14.94
N PHE A 25 9.21 -0.55 -14.34
CA PHE A 25 8.29 0.35 -15.03
C PHE A 25 8.46 1.76 -14.47
N SER A 26 8.25 2.76 -15.30
CA SER A 26 8.32 4.18 -14.92
C SER A 26 7.23 4.97 -15.63
N ASP A 27 6.70 5.98 -14.96
CA ASP A 27 5.82 7.00 -15.54
C ASP A 27 6.57 8.31 -15.84
N GLY A 28 7.91 8.28 -15.72
CA GLY A 28 8.78 9.45 -15.83
C GLY A 28 8.97 10.22 -14.51
N LYS A 29 8.20 9.93 -13.47
CA LYS A 29 8.30 10.54 -12.13
C LYS A 29 8.67 9.52 -11.07
N LYS A 30 8.00 8.37 -11.10
CA LYS A 30 8.21 7.25 -10.16
C LYS A 30 8.63 6.01 -10.92
N GLY A 31 9.46 5.18 -10.31
CA GLY A 31 9.84 3.86 -10.80
C GLY A 31 9.27 2.77 -9.90
N ILE A 32 8.65 1.76 -10.48
CA ILE A 32 8.08 0.61 -9.76
C ILE A 32 8.60 -0.67 -10.41
N GLN A 33 8.96 -1.66 -9.60
CA GLN A 33 9.37 -2.98 -10.08
C GLN A 33 8.19 -3.96 -9.98
N ALA A 34 7.79 -4.52 -11.10
CA ALA A 34 6.80 -5.60 -11.13
C ALA A 34 7.50 -6.95 -11.04
N LEU A 35 7.16 -7.72 -10.00
CA LEU A 35 7.67 -9.08 -9.80
C LEU A 35 6.73 -10.08 -10.45
N ALA A 36 7.15 -10.68 -11.56
CA ALA A 36 6.39 -11.70 -12.28
C ALA A 36 7.04 -13.07 -12.12
N ASN A 37 6.21 -14.09 -11.86
CA ASN A 37 6.66 -15.47 -11.86
C ASN A 37 6.85 -15.95 -13.31
N LEU A 38 8.04 -16.49 -13.61
CA LEU A 38 8.42 -16.87 -14.96
C LEU A 38 7.54 -17.97 -15.55
N ASP A 39 7.19 -19.00 -14.79
CA ASP A 39 6.39 -20.10 -15.28
C ASP A 39 4.97 -19.62 -15.60
N LYS A 40 4.35 -18.86 -14.69
CA LYS A 40 3.04 -18.24 -14.93
C LYS A 40 3.07 -17.23 -16.08
N TYR A 41 4.18 -16.53 -16.28
CA TYR A 41 4.33 -15.59 -17.39
C TYR A 41 4.25 -16.33 -18.75
N PHE A 42 4.92 -17.48 -18.86
CA PHE A 42 4.86 -18.29 -20.09
C PHE A 42 3.51 -19.00 -20.27
N GLU A 43 2.92 -19.53 -19.20
CA GLU A 43 1.60 -20.16 -19.23
C GLU A 43 0.48 -19.18 -19.63
N SER A 44 0.58 -17.93 -19.16
CA SER A 44 -0.43 -16.88 -19.42
C SER A 44 -0.14 -16.03 -20.66
N GLU A 45 0.85 -16.41 -21.47
CA GLU A 45 1.27 -15.64 -22.65
C GLU A 45 1.61 -14.16 -22.34
N GLY A 46 2.17 -13.93 -21.16
CA GLY A 46 2.59 -12.60 -20.71
C GLY A 46 1.58 -11.81 -19.87
N GLN A 47 0.35 -12.31 -19.68
CA GLN A 47 -0.66 -11.62 -18.86
C GLN A 47 -0.25 -11.49 -17.40
N GLU A 48 0.54 -12.42 -16.87
CA GLU A 48 1.05 -12.36 -15.50
C GLU A 48 1.86 -11.09 -15.24
N LEU A 49 2.60 -10.58 -16.22
CA LEU A 49 3.34 -9.32 -16.07
C LEU A 49 2.40 -8.13 -15.87
N GLY A 50 1.29 -8.09 -16.61
CA GLY A 50 0.27 -7.05 -16.42
C GLY A 50 -0.33 -7.10 -15.01
N ARG A 51 -0.71 -8.29 -14.54
CA ARG A 51 -1.23 -8.49 -13.17
C ARG A 51 -0.19 -8.16 -12.08
N ALA A 52 1.07 -8.51 -12.32
CA ALA A 52 2.17 -8.17 -11.42
C ALA A 52 2.37 -6.66 -11.35
N LEU A 53 2.28 -5.96 -12.49
CA LEU A 53 2.36 -4.51 -12.56
C LEU A 53 1.21 -3.85 -11.80
N GLU A 54 -0.03 -4.24 -12.08
CA GLU A 54 -1.22 -3.72 -11.38
C GLU A 54 -1.10 -3.88 -9.87
N ARG A 55 -0.68 -5.06 -9.40
CA ARG A 55 -0.47 -5.35 -7.98
C ARG A 55 0.62 -4.46 -7.37
N SER A 56 1.75 -4.34 -8.05
CA SER A 56 2.89 -3.55 -7.56
C SER A 56 2.56 -2.06 -7.48
N ILE A 57 1.83 -1.53 -8.46
CA ILE A 57 1.37 -0.14 -8.47
C ILE A 57 0.39 0.10 -7.33
N ALA A 58 -0.65 -0.75 -7.21
CA ALA A 58 -1.66 -0.61 -6.18
C ALA A 58 -1.03 -0.61 -4.77
N LEU A 59 -0.13 -1.57 -4.49
CA LEU A 59 0.55 -1.66 -3.21
C LEU A 59 1.43 -0.44 -2.93
N ALA A 60 2.19 0.04 -3.92
CA ALA A 60 3.06 1.19 -3.74
C ALA A 60 2.27 2.49 -3.49
N MET A 61 1.19 2.72 -4.24
CA MET A 61 0.36 3.92 -4.09
C MET A 61 -0.42 3.91 -2.78
N ILE A 62 -0.97 2.76 -2.39
CA ILE A 62 -1.68 2.61 -1.11
C ILE A 62 -0.71 2.80 0.06
N ASP A 63 0.48 2.20 0.03
CA ASP A 63 1.47 2.30 1.11
C ASP A 63 1.89 3.75 1.37
N ASP A 64 2.21 4.49 0.31
CA ASP A 64 2.59 5.90 0.40
C ASP A 64 1.43 6.76 0.95
N ALA A 65 0.23 6.60 0.39
CA ALA A 65 -0.94 7.38 0.80
C ALA A 65 -1.40 7.02 2.22
N TRP A 66 -1.31 5.75 2.60
CA TRP A 66 -1.69 5.29 3.93
C TRP A 66 -0.77 5.85 5.02
N LYS A 67 0.54 5.87 4.77
CA LYS A 67 1.50 6.49 5.69
C LYS A 67 1.21 7.96 5.95
N GLU A 68 0.85 8.69 4.89
CA GLU A 68 0.49 10.10 5.03
C GLU A 68 -0.85 10.27 5.73
N HIS A 69 -1.83 9.43 5.42
CA HIS A 69 -3.12 9.41 6.10
C HIS A 69 -2.98 9.16 7.60
N LEU A 70 -2.12 8.21 8.03
CA LEU A 70 -1.88 7.97 9.45
C LEU A 70 -1.33 9.21 10.17
N ARG A 71 -0.41 9.96 9.54
CA ARG A 71 0.10 11.23 10.09
C ARG A 71 -1.01 12.27 10.20
N ALA A 72 -1.81 12.43 9.14
CA ALA A 72 -2.95 13.35 9.15
C ALA A 72 -3.97 12.99 10.25
N MET A 73 -4.18 11.70 10.51
CA MET A 73 -5.06 11.24 11.58
C MET A 73 -4.52 11.55 12.98
N ASP A 74 -3.20 11.45 13.18
CA ASP A 74 -2.57 11.85 14.44
C ASP A 74 -2.69 13.35 14.68
N ASP A 75 -2.49 14.17 13.65
CA ASP A 75 -2.68 15.63 13.71
C ASP A 75 -4.15 16.00 13.99
N LEU A 76 -5.08 15.31 13.32
CA LEU A 76 -6.51 15.48 13.56
C LEU A 76 -6.88 15.17 15.01
N ARG A 77 -6.36 14.07 15.57
CA ARG A 77 -6.61 13.68 16.95
C ARG A 77 -6.16 14.74 17.94
N GLN A 78 -5.05 15.42 17.67
CA GLN A 78 -4.58 16.52 18.51
C GLN A 78 -5.46 17.78 18.34
N SER A 79 -5.84 18.11 17.11
CA SER A 79 -6.62 19.31 16.82
C SER A 79 -8.02 19.28 17.42
N VAL A 80 -8.70 18.12 17.41
CA VAL A 80 -10.07 18.01 17.95
C VAL A 80 -10.14 18.14 19.47
N GLN A 81 -9.02 17.95 20.19
CA GLN A 81 -8.99 18.17 21.65
C GLN A 81 -9.30 19.63 22.01
N THR A 82 -8.96 20.58 21.13
CA THR A 82 -9.23 22.00 21.34
C THR A 82 -10.66 22.40 20.99
N ALA A 83 -11.38 21.57 20.22
CA ALA A 83 -12.76 21.86 19.79
C ALA A 83 -13.77 21.91 20.95
N GLY A 84 -13.45 21.28 22.09
CA GLY A 84 -14.26 21.36 23.31
C GLY A 84 -14.46 22.79 23.84
N TYR A 85 -13.54 23.71 23.54
CA TYR A 85 -13.69 25.12 23.91
C TYR A 85 -14.79 25.85 23.12
N GLU A 86 -15.15 25.30 21.93
CA GLU A 86 -16.20 25.86 21.07
C GLU A 86 -17.59 25.24 21.30
N GLN A 87 -17.80 24.52 22.40
CA GLN A 87 -19.05 23.79 22.71
C GLN A 87 -19.49 22.79 21.63
N LYS A 88 -18.57 22.33 20.82
CA LYS A 88 -18.80 21.26 19.84
C LYS A 88 -18.36 19.92 20.43
N ASP A 89 -19.07 18.85 20.07
CA ASP A 89 -18.66 17.48 20.46
C ASP A 89 -17.40 17.07 19.69
N PRO A 90 -16.24 16.92 20.36
CA PRO A 90 -14.98 16.55 19.70
C PRO A 90 -15.06 15.20 18.97
N LEU A 91 -15.85 14.24 19.47
CA LEU A 91 -16.01 12.94 18.87
C LEU A 91 -16.74 13.01 17.52
N VAL A 92 -17.77 13.85 17.45
CA VAL A 92 -18.52 14.03 16.20
C VAL A 92 -17.64 14.68 15.14
N ILE A 93 -16.89 15.73 15.53
CA ILE A 93 -15.95 16.39 14.61
C ILE A 93 -14.90 15.39 14.13
N TYR A 94 -14.28 14.66 15.05
CA TYR A 94 -13.29 13.64 14.69
C TYR A 94 -13.82 12.64 13.66
N LYS A 95 -15.02 12.10 13.86
CA LYS A 95 -15.62 11.13 12.94
C LYS A 95 -15.86 11.70 11.55
N ILE A 96 -16.34 12.94 11.46
CA ILE A 96 -16.63 13.61 10.19
C ILE A 96 -15.31 13.88 9.43
N GLU A 97 -14.35 14.51 10.11
CA GLU A 97 -13.08 14.86 9.48
C GLU A 97 -12.25 13.62 9.11
N ALA A 98 -12.25 12.58 9.95
CA ALA A 98 -11.59 11.32 9.67
C ALA A 98 -12.19 10.63 8.42
N TYR A 99 -13.52 10.64 8.29
CA TYR A 99 -14.19 10.11 7.10
C TYR A 99 -13.84 10.90 5.84
N ASN A 100 -13.84 12.23 5.93
CA ASN A 100 -13.48 13.10 4.80
C ASN A 100 -12.02 12.90 4.38
N ALA A 101 -11.10 12.81 5.34
CA ALA A 101 -9.69 12.55 5.08
C ALA A 101 -9.47 11.18 4.42
N PHE A 102 -10.15 10.14 4.91
CA PHE A 102 -10.09 8.81 4.30
C PHE A 102 -10.62 8.81 2.87
N LYS A 103 -11.77 9.43 2.63
CA LYS A 103 -12.36 9.53 1.29
C LYS A 103 -11.45 10.28 0.32
N GLN A 104 -10.83 11.36 0.78
CA GLN A 104 -9.88 12.13 -0.03
C GLN A 104 -8.64 11.29 -0.38
N MET A 105 -8.12 10.51 0.57
CA MET A 105 -7.02 9.59 0.34
C MET A 105 -7.40 8.52 -0.70
N ASP A 106 -8.56 7.88 -0.57
CA ASP A 106 -9.04 6.85 -1.51
C ASP A 106 -9.18 7.40 -2.93
N ASP A 107 -9.84 8.56 -3.08
CA ASP A 107 -9.98 9.25 -4.36
C ASP A 107 -8.61 9.59 -4.99
N GLN A 108 -7.62 10.00 -4.18
CA GLN A 108 -6.28 10.32 -4.66
C GLN A 108 -5.52 9.07 -5.09
N VAL A 109 -5.56 7.99 -4.30
CA VAL A 109 -4.93 6.70 -4.64
C VAL A 109 -5.46 6.18 -5.97
N ASN A 110 -6.77 6.20 -6.17
CA ASN A 110 -7.39 5.75 -7.43
C ASN A 110 -6.92 6.58 -8.63
N LYS A 111 -6.81 7.90 -8.50
CA LYS A 111 -6.28 8.79 -9.55
C LYS A 111 -4.81 8.50 -9.84
N ASP A 112 -4.00 8.30 -8.82
CA ASP A 112 -2.56 8.05 -8.95
C ASP A 112 -2.30 6.70 -9.63
N ILE A 113 -3.06 5.65 -9.28
CA ILE A 113 -2.99 4.34 -9.93
C ILE A 113 -3.30 4.45 -11.42
N VAL A 114 -4.43 5.08 -11.77
CA VAL A 114 -4.84 5.26 -13.17
C VAL A 114 -3.82 6.11 -13.93
N SER A 115 -3.36 7.21 -13.33
CA SER A 115 -2.34 8.08 -13.92
C SER A 115 -1.06 7.32 -14.21
N PHE A 116 -0.57 6.53 -13.26
CA PHE A 116 0.63 5.72 -13.46
C PHE A 116 0.42 4.69 -14.58
N LEU A 117 -0.69 3.95 -14.58
CA LEU A 117 -0.99 2.94 -15.61
C LEU A 117 -1.03 3.54 -17.02
N CYS A 118 -1.59 4.75 -17.16
CA CYS A 118 -1.68 5.43 -18.47
C CYS A 118 -0.32 5.90 -18.99
N HIS A 119 0.65 6.17 -18.12
CA HIS A 119 1.97 6.69 -18.50
C HIS A 119 3.08 5.65 -18.33
N ALA A 120 2.76 4.46 -17.80
CA ALA A 120 3.74 3.43 -17.52
C ALA A 120 4.44 2.94 -18.80
N HIS A 121 5.74 3.00 -18.78
CA HIS A 121 6.60 2.46 -19.82
C HIS A 121 7.78 1.73 -19.20
N ILE A 122 8.39 0.83 -19.96
CA ILE A 122 9.63 0.18 -19.53
C ILE A 122 10.77 1.10 -19.95
N PRO A 123 11.60 1.59 -18.99
CA PRO A 123 12.76 2.42 -19.32
C PRO A 123 13.81 1.55 -20.02
N ILE A 124 13.75 1.53 -21.36
CA ILE A 124 14.77 0.87 -22.19
C ILE A 124 15.89 1.89 -22.40
N GLU A 125 16.84 1.97 -21.48
CA GLU A 125 18.11 2.61 -21.79
C GLU A 125 18.83 1.73 -22.81
N GLN A 126 19.28 2.32 -23.91
CA GLN A 126 19.93 1.63 -25.04
C GLN A 126 21.25 0.94 -24.69
N THR A 127 21.62 0.91 -23.44
CA THR A 127 22.87 0.30 -22.95
C THR A 127 22.57 -0.70 -21.83
N ASN A 128 22.70 -1.97 -22.18
CA ASN A 128 22.75 -3.15 -21.32
C ASN A 128 21.46 -3.91 -21.09
N ALA A 129 21.40 -5.07 -21.74
CA ALA A 129 20.49 -6.17 -21.44
C ALA A 129 20.61 -6.74 -19.99
N GLY A 130 21.30 -6.02 -19.10
CA GLY A 130 21.59 -6.43 -17.73
C GLY A 130 20.69 -5.83 -16.65
N GLN A 131 19.65 -5.06 -16.98
CA GLN A 131 18.79 -4.42 -15.96
C GLN A 131 17.63 -5.28 -15.44
N ILE A 132 17.39 -6.43 -16.04
CA ILE A 132 16.42 -7.39 -15.50
C ILE A 132 17.16 -8.23 -14.45
N ARG A 133 16.87 -8.00 -13.19
CA ARG A 133 17.46 -8.68 -12.05
C ARG A 133 16.52 -9.75 -11.50
N GLU A 134 17.10 -10.80 -10.92
CA GLU A 134 16.36 -11.77 -10.12
C GLU A 134 15.55 -11.03 -9.05
N GLY A 135 14.23 -11.16 -9.09
CA GLY A 135 13.34 -10.56 -8.10
C GLY A 135 13.22 -11.46 -6.88
N ARG A 136 13.77 -11.04 -5.74
CA ARG A 136 13.51 -11.69 -4.46
C ARG A 136 12.32 -11.03 -3.78
N GLU A 137 11.29 -11.82 -3.48
CA GLU A 137 10.24 -11.40 -2.54
C GLU A 137 10.88 -11.10 -1.18
N GLN A 138 10.79 -9.85 -0.73
CA GLN A 138 11.13 -9.52 0.66
C GLN A 138 10.02 -10.07 1.55
N LYS A 139 10.23 -11.27 2.08
CA LYS A 139 9.39 -11.78 3.16
C LYS A 139 9.63 -10.92 4.40
N THR A 140 8.65 -10.11 4.75
CA THR A 140 8.66 -9.37 6.01
C THR A 140 8.65 -10.38 7.14
N ASP A 141 9.73 -10.41 7.91
CA ASP A 141 9.83 -11.27 9.08
C ASP A 141 8.93 -10.71 10.20
N MET A 142 7.71 -11.26 10.27
CA MET A 142 6.71 -10.87 11.26
C MET A 142 7.16 -11.11 12.71
N SER A 143 8.18 -11.93 12.93
CA SER A 143 8.73 -12.20 14.28
C SER A 143 9.47 -11.01 14.89
N LYS A 144 9.88 -10.05 14.04
CA LYS A 144 10.54 -8.80 14.45
C LYS A 144 9.59 -7.63 14.67
N MET A 145 8.32 -7.79 14.34
CA MET A 145 7.28 -6.80 14.64
C MET A 145 6.88 -6.93 16.10
N ASN A 146 7.51 -6.16 16.97
CA ASN A 146 7.13 -6.05 18.36
C ASN A 146 5.90 -5.15 18.45
N ALA A 147 4.70 -5.75 18.42
CA ALA A 147 3.48 -5.05 18.75
C ALA A 147 3.56 -4.70 20.24
N ASN A 148 3.71 -3.43 20.57
CA ASN A 148 3.83 -2.97 21.94
C ASN A 148 2.44 -3.07 22.62
N LYS A 149 2.14 -4.28 23.11
CA LYS A 149 0.85 -4.66 23.71
C LYS A 149 0.52 -3.81 24.96
N THR A 150 1.53 -3.21 25.59
CA THR A 150 1.40 -2.42 26.81
C THR A 150 0.61 -1.12 26.62
N GLN A 151 0.58 -0.53 25.39
CA GLN A 151 -0.20 0.69 25.14
C GLN A 151 -1.69 0.41 24.87
N VAL A 152 -2.03 -0.79 24.42
CA VAL A 152 -3.44 -1.15 24.14
C VAL A 152 -4.15 -1.52 25.45
N GLU A 153 -3.47 -2.12 26.43
CA GLU A 153 -4.05 -2.45 27.72
C GLU A 153 -4.32 -1.19 28.58
N ALA A 154 -3.47 -0.15 28.47
CA ALA A 154 -3.68 1.10 29.18
C ALA A 154 -4.87 1.91 28.62
N ALA A 155 -5.16 1.81 27.31
CA ALA A 155 -6.32 2.47 26.69
C ALA A 155 -7.65 1.72 26.94
N GLY A 156 -7.59 0.42 27.26
CA GLY A 156 -8.77 -0.41 27.54
C GLY A 156 -9.27 -0.32 28.99
N SER A 157 -8.42 0.07 29.94
CA SER A 157 -8.80 0.14 31.36
C SER A 157 -9.66 1.37 31.71
N ASP A 158 -9.55 2.46 30.95
CA ASP A 158 -10.33 3.68 31.20
C ASP A 158 -11.80 3.59 30.72
N TYR A 159 -12.15 2.61 29.87
CA TYR A 159 -13.53 2.42 29.42
C TYR A 159 -14.34 1.45 30.28
N ALA A 160 -13.72 0.69 31.17
CA ALA A 160 -14.43 -0.30 32.01
C ALA A 160 -15.02 0.28 33.29
N ALA A 161 -14.78 1.57 33.62
CA ALA A 161 -15.19 2.17 34.89
C ALA A 161 -16.56 2.89 34.84
N ASN A 162 -17.28 2.91 33.73
CA ASN A 162 -18.50 3.68 33.59
C ASN A 162 -19.73 2.89 33.11
N GLU A 163 -19.77 1.57 33.40
CA GLU A 163 -20.92 0.70 33.05
C GLU A 163 -22.05 0.65 34.12
N ASN A 164 -22.07 1.56 35.09
CA ASN A 164 -23.10 1.57 36.17
C ASN A 164 -24.13 2.71 36.10
N ASP A 165 -24.28 3.35 34.96
CA ASP A 165 -25.40 4.31 34.74
C ASP A 165 -26.41 3.71 33.75
N TYR A 166 -27.01 2.56 34.12
CA TYR A 166 -28.19 2.07 33.41
C TYR A 166 -29.44 2.70 34.00
N PHE A 167 -30.07 3.48 33.15
CA PHE A 167 -31.45 3.97 33.21
C PHE A 167 -32.43 2.92 33.77
N ASP A 168 -33.08 3.21 34.89
CA ASP A 168 -34.18 2.45 35.45
C ASP A 168 -35.49 2.91 34.77
N PRO A 169 -36.20 2.04 34.02
CA PRO A 169 -37.41 2.41 33.29
C PRO A 169 -38.68 2.42 34.15
N SER A 170 -38.56 2.38 35.47
CA SER A 170 -39.72 2.26 36.38
C SER A 170 -39.93 3.42 37.36
N ALA A 171 -39.37 4.63 37.10
CA ALA A 171 -39.65 5.83 37.88
C ALA A 171 -40.33 6.89 37.04
#